data_c4c77c8d90a294dd2b41cfe6a015c2d7
#
_entry.id   c4c77c8d90a294dd2b41cfe6a015c2d7
#
_cell.length_a   1.000
_cell.length_b   1.000
_cell.length_c   1.000
_cell.angle_alpha   90.00
_cell.angle_beta   90.00
_cell.angle_gamma   90.00
#
_symmetry.space_group_name_H-M   'P 1'
#
loop_
_entity.id
_entity.type
_entity.pdbx_description
1 polymer ?
#
loop_
_entity_poly.entity_id
_entity_poly.type
_entity_poly.pdbx_seq_one_letter_code
_entity_poly.pdbx_strand_id
1 'polypeptide(L)'
;MKFYIKHSMTGRLRVHMDMKHMSFKQADILEYYIKNIETVTSVKVYEKTCDAVIEFKGNKAQIINELKHFTYSQVAVPEDVLNSSGREMNSYYQDKLVNKVFLRAASKLFLPISVRNVVTTVKSVKYIGSGVKTLLKGKMEVPVLDATAIGVSILRNDFNTAGSVMFLL
;
A
#
# COMPACT_ATOMS: atom_id res chain seq x y z
N MET A 1 -17.48 -2.87 -22.89
CA MET A 1 -17.43 -3.41 -21.52
C MET A 1 -18.66 -2.96 -20.73
N LYS A 2 -19.17 -3.74 -19.75
CA LYS A 2 -20.27 -3.30 -18.86
C LYS A 2 -19.73 -2.51 -17.68
N PHE A 3 -20.33 -1.39 -17.36
CA PHE A 3 -20.00 -0.53 -16.22
C PHE A 3 -21.21 0.30 -15.80
N TYR A 4 -21.20 0.85 -14.60
CA TYR A 4 -22.19 1.82 -14.14
C TYR A 4 -21.51 3.00 -13.43
N ILE A 5 -22.20 4.14 -13.46
CA ILE A 5 -21.70 5.38 -12.85
C ILE A 5 -22.08 5.36 -11.38
N LYS A 6 -21.09 5.30 -10.48
CA LYS A 6 -21.29 5.42 -9.02
C LYS A 6 -21.48 6.86 -8.59
N HIS A 7 -20.74 7.78 -9.20
CA HIS A 7 -20.76 9.19 -8.84
C HIS A 7 -20.35 10.07 -10.03
N SER A 8 -21.04 11.18 -10.21
CA SER A 8 -20.74 12.15 -11.27
C SER A 8 -20.83 13.57 -10.72
N MET A 9 -19.75 14.32 -10.84
CA MET A 9 -19.66 15.75 -10.53
C MET A 9 -19.06 16.49 -11.73
N THR A 10 -19.12 17.82 -11.72
CA THR A 10 -18.44 18.64 -12.70
C THR A 10 -16.95 18.38 -12.66
N GLY A 11 -16.37 17.91 -13.78
CA GLY A 11 -14.94 17.59 -13.88
C GLY A 11 -14.50 16.29 -13.24
N ARG A 12 -15.40 15.50 -12.60
CA ARG A 12 -15.05 14.22 -11.95
C ARG A 12 -16.11 13.15 -12.14
N LEU A 13 -15.69 11.98 -12.57
CA LEU A 13 -16.56 10.83 -12.80
C LEU A 13 -15.99 9.61 -12.06
N ARG A 14 -16.82 8.89 -11.31
CA ARG A 14 -16.48 7.59 -10.74
C ARG A 14 -17.35 6.52 -11.39
N VAL A 15 -16.71 5.58 -12.03
CA VAL A 15 -17.36 4.45 -12.70
C VAL A 15 -16.93 3.15 -12.03
N HIS A 16 -17.86 2.21 -11.95
CA HIS A 16 -17.62 0.85 -11.47
C HIS A 16 -17.71 -0.11 -12.65
N MET A 17 -16.69 -0.93 -12.81
CA MET A 17 -16.65 -1.98 -13.82
C MET A 17 -17.44 -3.18 -13.31
N ASP A 18 -18.39 -3.67 -14.10
CA ASP A 18 -19.25 -4.80 -13.76
C ASP A 18 -18.45 -6.12 -13.85
N MET A 19 -17.56 -6.29 -12.87
CA MET A 19 -16.71 -7.47 -12.70
C MET A 19 -16.47 -7.76 -11.23
N LYS A 20 -16.34 -9.05 -10.88
CA LYS A 20 -16.12 -9.48 -9.48
C LYS A 20 -14.70 -9.21 -8.99
N HIS A 21 -13.75 -9.24 -9.90
CA HIS A 21 -12.34 -9.07 -9.58
C HIS A 21 -11.61 -8.47 -10.79
N MET A 22 -10.72 -7.52 -10.52
CA MET A 22 -9.86 -6.89 -11.51
C MET A 22 -8.41 -7.23 -11.19
N SER A 23 -7.70 -7.81 -12.14
CA SER A 23 -6.25 -8.06 -11.99
C SER A 23 -5.47 -6.74 -12.10
N PHE A 24 -4.25 -6.69 -11.56
CA PHE A 24 -3.36 -5.52 -11.69
C PHE A 24 -3.15 -5.15 -13.16
N LYS A 25 -2.89 -6.15 -14.01
CA LYS A 25 -2.73 -5.95 -15.46
C LYS A 25 -3.98 -5.33 -16.11
N GLN A 26 -5.17 -5.80 -15.74
CA GLN A 26 -6.43 -5.20 -16.23
C GLN A 26 -6.59 -3.75 -15.75
N ALA A 27 -6.25 -3.46 -14.50
CA ALA A 27 -6.29 -2.10 -13.97
C ALA A 27 -5.33 -1.16 -14.71
N ASP A 28 -4.12 -1.62 -15.02
CA ASP A 28 -3.12 -0.84 -15.77
C ASP A 28 -3.56 -0.59 -17.21
N ILE A 29 -4.09 -1.60 -17.90
CA ILE A 29 -4.63 -1.46 -19.27
C ILE A 29 -5.78 -0.45 -19.28
N LEU A 30 -6.70 -0.55 -18.32
CA LEU A 30 -7.83 0.37 -18.24
C LEU A 30 -7.39 1.79 -17.92
N GLU A 31 -6.45 1.95 -16.98
CA GLU A 31 -5.90 3.26 -16.62
C GLU A 31 -5.17 3.91 -17.79
N TYR A 32 -4.34 3.13 -18.50
CA TYR A 32 -3.65 3.59 -19.70
C TYR A 32 -4.63 4.04 -20.78
N TYR A 33 -5.65 3.23 -21.07
CA TYR A 33 -6.67 3.57 -22.06
C TYR A 33 -7.39 4.88 -21.72
N ILE A 34 -7.90 5.01 -20.51
CA ILE A 34 -8.62 6.20 -20.07
C ILE A 34 -7.73 7.44 -20.07
N LYS A 35 -6.46 7.28 -19.67
CA LYS A 35 -5.49 8.38 -19.63
C LYS A 35 -5.22 8.98 -21.02
N ASN A 36 -5.33 8.18 -22.08
CA ASN A 36 -5.12 8.61 -23.47
C ASN A 36 -6.36 9.27 -24.11
N ILE A 37 -7.47 9.41 -23.39
CA ILE A 37 -8.62 10.19 -23.86
C ILE A 37 -8.30 11.68 -23.66
N GLU A 38 -8.36 12.48 -24.74
CA GLU A 38 -7.97 13.89 -24.75
C GLU A 38 -8.58 14.74 -23.64
N THR A 39 -9.83 14.46 -23.28
CA THR A 39 -10.57 15.22 -22.25
C THR A 39 -10.18 14.85 -20.84
N VAL A 40 -9.45 13.76 -20.62
CA VAL A 40 -9.06 13.28 -19.30
C VAL A 40 -7.78 13.98 -18.83
N THR A 41 -7.85 14.55 -17.63
CA THR A 41 -6.72 15.22 -16.98
C THR A 41 -5.98 14.27 -16.05
N SER A 42 -6.73 13.40 -15.34
CA SER A 42 -6.19 12.44 -14.39
C SER A 42 -7.12 11.23 -14.31
N VAL A 43 -6.54 10.06 -14.10
CA VAL A 43 -7.30 8.83 -13.87
C VAL A 43 -6.59 7.99 -12.82
N LYS A 44 -7.39 7.32 -11.99
CA LYS A 44 -6.91 6.33 -11.04
C LYS A 44 -7.87 5.16 -10.99
N VAL A 45 -7.35 3.97 -11.28
CA VAL A 45 -8.12 2.72 -11.24
C VAL A 45 -7.80 1.98 -9.96
N TYR A 46 -8.84 1.53 -9.27
CA TYR A 46 -8.77 0.78 -8.01
C TYR A 46 -9.18 -0.67 -8.28
N GLU A 47 -8.20 -1.56 -8.37
CA GLU A 47 -8.41 -2.98 -8.68
C GLU A 47 -9.25 -3.70 -7.63
N LYS A 48 -9.07 -3.37 -6.34
CA LYS A 48 -9.80 -4.00 -5.22
C LYS A 48 -11.29 -3.71 -5.23
N THR A 49 -11.69 -2.54 -5.71
CA THR A 49 -13.10 -2.11 -5.78
C THR A 49 -13.67 -2.11 -7.18
N CYS A 50 -12.85 -2.43 -8.19
CA CYS A 50 -13.18 -2.36 -9.61
C CYS A 50 -13.72 -0.99 -10.04
N ASP A 51 -13.25 0.09 -9.41
CA ASP A 51 -13.67 1.46 -9.68
C ASP A 51 -12.57 2.22 -10.44
N ALA A 52 -12.98 3.09 -11.36
CA ALA A 52 -12.11 4.11 -11.95
C ALA A 52 -12.61 5.50 -11.56
N VAL A 53 -11.71 6.32 -11.04
CA VAL A 53 -11.95 7.74 -10.76
C VAL A 53 -11.26 8.54 -11.85
N ILE A 54 -12.03 9.32 -12.59
CA ILE A 54 -11.60 10.04 -13.79
C ILE A 54 -11.85 11.52 -13.54
N GLU A 55 -10.81 12.33 -13.66
CA GLU A 55 -10.89 13.79 -13.68
C GLU A 55 -10.75 14.26 -15.12
N PHE A 56 -11.62 15.16 -15.55
CA PHE A 56 -11.70 15.55 -16.93
C PHE A 56 -12.11 17.01 -17.11
N LYS A 57 -11.76 17.57 -18.27
CA LYS A 57 -12.22 18.89 -18.72
C LYS A 57 -13.07 18.72 -19.98
N GLY A 58 -14.28 19.25 -19.94
CA GLY A 58 -15.20 19.19 -21.08
C GLY A 58 -16.36 18.21 -20.92
N ASN A 59 -16.71 17.47 -21.96
CA ASN A 59 -17.94 16.69 -22.00
C ASN A 59 -17.72 15.25 -21.52
N LYS A 60 -18.40 14.89 -20.41
CA LYS A 60 -18.40 13.52 -19.87
C LYS A 60 -18.97 12.46 -20.84
N ALA A 61 -19.82 12.87 -21.80
CA ALA A 61 -20.44 11.93 -22.75
C ALA A 61 -19.39 11.25 -23.64
N GLN A 62 -18.31 11.95 -23.98
CA GLN A 62 -17.19 11.39 -24.72
C GLN A 62 -16.53 10.24 -23.96
N ILE A 63 -16.23 10.44 -22.68
CA ILE A 63 -15.61 9.42 -21.82
C ILE A 63 -16.51 8.21 -21.67
N ILE A 64 -17.82 8.43 -21.49
CA ILE A 64 -18.80 7.35 -21.37
C ILE A 64 -18.86 6.55 -22.68
N ASN A 65 -18.80 7.21 -23.81
CA ASN A 65 -18.84 6.56 -25.13
C ASN A 65 -17.57 5.71 -25.34
N GLU A 66 -16.40 6.25 -25.06
CA GLU A 66 -15.13 5.53 -25.12
C GLU A 66 -15.14 4.29 -24.22
N LEU A 67 -15.60 4.41 -22.98
CA LEU A 67 -15.71 3.28 -22.05
C LEU A 67 -16.68 2.18 -22.53
N LYS A 68 -17.76 2.52 -23.26
CA LYS A 68 -18.66 1.53 -23.86
C LYS A 68 -17.97 0.67 -24.91
N HIS A 69 -17.09 1.26 -25.71
CA HIS A 69 -16.34 0.57 -26.78
C HIS A 69 -15.06 -0.10 -26.29
N PHE A 70 -14.65 0.17 -25.06
CA PHE A 70 -13.44 -0.41 -24.48
C PHE A 70 -13.50 -1.94 -24.39
N THR A 71 -12.42 -2.58 -24.83
CA THR A 71 -12.19 -4.03 -24.70
C THR A 71 -10.71 -4.28 -24.42
N TYR A 72 -10.41 -5.04 -23.38
CA TYR A 72 -9.03 -5.32 -22.95
C TYR A 72 -8.11 -5.91 -24.06
N SER A 73 -8.66 -6.70 -24.97
CA SER A 73 -7.91 -7.35 -26.03
C SER A 73 -7.48 -6.41 -27.17
N GLN A 74 -8.09 -5.23 -27.25
CA GLN A 74 -7.84 -4.28 -28.35
C GLN A 74 -6.82 -3.20 -27.99
N VAL A 75 -6.42 -3.12 -26.72
CA VAL A 75 -5.50 -2.08 -26.25
C VAL A 75 -4.10 -2.67 -26.16
N ALA A 76 -3.22 -2.27 -27.08
CA ALA A 76 -1.80 -2.58 -26.99
C ALA A 76 -1.15 -1.60 -25.98
N VAL A 77 -0.84 -2.08 -24.80
CA VAL A 77 -0.13 -1.29 -23.77
C VAL A 77 1.35 -1.64 -23.84
N PRO A 78 2.26 -0.66 -23.89
CA PRO A 78 3.69 -0.91 -23.80
C PRO A 78 4.05 -1.70 -22.54
N GLU A 79 4.97 -2.66 -22.65
CA GLU A 79 5.39 -3.48 -21.49
C GLU A 79 5.99 -2.63 -20.36
N ASP A 80 6.65 -1.55 -20.69
CA ASP A 80 7.22 -0.61 -19.74
C ASP A 80 6.16 -0.01 -18.80
N VAL A 81 4.95 0.26 -19.31
CA VAL A 81 3.83 0.79 -18.51
C VAL A 81 3.31 -0.28 -17.55
N LEU A 82 3.19 -1.52 -18.00
CA LEU A 82 2.75 -2.64 -17.17
C LEU A 82 3.75 -2.96 -16.05
N ASN A 83 5.05 -2.90 -16.36
CA ASN A 83 6.10 -3.20 -15.39
C ASN A 83 6.39 -2.04 -14.42
N SER A 84 6.09 -0.79 -14.80
CA SER A 84 6.36 0.41 -14.00
C SER A 84 5.19 0.85 -13.12
N SER A 85 4.02 0.23 -13.22
CA SER A 85 2.83 0.65 -12.47
C SER A 85 2.99 0.58 -10.94
N GLY A 86 3.91 -0.27 -10.46
CA GLY A 86 4.19 -0.46 -9.05
C GLY A 86 3.01 -0.97 -8.21
N ARG A 87 1.87 -1.33 -8.84
CA ARG A 87 0.66 -1.78 -8.15
C ARG A 87 0.89 -3.04 -7.34
N GLU A 88 1.55 -4.01 -7.91
CA GLU A 88 1.87 -5.28 -7.25
C GLU A 88 2.76 -5.06 -6.03
N MET A 89 3.81 -4.27 -6.20
CA MET A 89 4.72 -3.89 -5.11
C MET A 89 3.99 -3.11 -4.02
N ASN A 90 3.18 -2.12 -4.38
CA ASN A 90 2.42 -1.32 -3.43
C ASN A 90 1.39 -2.17 -2.67
N SER A 91 0.68 -3.07 -3.34
CA SER A 91 -0.25 -4.01 -2.71
C SER A 91 0.45 -4.91 -1.71
N TYR A 92 1.61 -5.49 -2.06
CA TYR A 92 2.41 -6.30 -1.17
C TYR A 92 2.81 -5.55 0.11
N TYR A 93 3.30 -4.32 0.00
CA TYR A 93 3.67 -3.51 1.16
C TYR A 93 2.46 -3.10 2.00
N GLN A 94 1.34 -2.77 1.37
CA GLN A 94 0.09 -2.46 2.08
C GLN A 94 -0.41 -3.66 2.88
N ASP A 95 -0.47 -4.83 2.28
CA ASP A 95 -0.93 -6.06 2.95
C ASP A 95 0.01 -6.44 4.10
N LYS A 96 1.32 -6.30 3.91
CA LYS A 96 2.31 -6.51 4.96
C LYS A 96 2.14 -5.54 6.13
N LEU A 97 1.87 -4.27 5.85
CA LEU A 97 1.64 -3.24 6.86
C LEU A 97 0.33 -3.49 7.61
N VAL A 98 -0.76 -3.78 6.90
CA VAL A 98 -2.06 -4.11 7.51
C VAL A 98 -1.93 -5.32 8.43
N ASN A 99 -1.26 -6.39 7.99
CA ASN A 99 -1.00 -7.57 8.82
C ASN A 99 -0.17 -7.24 10.06
N LYS A 100 0.88 -6.41 9.94
CA LYS A 100 1.66 -5.97 11.10
C LYS A 100 0.81 -5.18 12.10
N VAL A 101 -0.02 -4.25 11.62
CA VAL A 101 -0.91 -3.44 12.47
C VAL A 101 -1.94 -4.32 13.15
N PHE A 102 -2.58 -5.22 12.41
CA PHE A 102 -3.58 -6.16 12.92
C PHE A 102 -2.99 -7.06 14.02
N LEU A 103 -1.84 -7.69 13.76
CA LEU A 103 -1.16 -8.55 14.75
C LEU A 103 -0.80 -7.76 16.01
N ARG A 104 -0.39 -6.49 15.86
CA ARG A 104 -0.08 -5.65 17.01
C ARG A 104 -1.33 -5.30 17.81
N ALA A 105 -2.43 -4.94 17.16
CA ALA A 105 -3.70 -4.66 17.81
C ALA A 105 -4.23 -5.91 18.52
N ALA A 106 -4.22 -7.06 17.85
CA ALA A 106 -4.62 -8.35 18.42
C ALA A 106 -3.74 -8.72 19.63
N SER A 107 -2.42 -8.55 19.54
CA SER A 107 -1.52 -8.84 20.66
C SER A 107 -1.77 -7.93 21.87
N LYS A 108 -2.15 -6.67 21.66
CA LYS A 108 -2.51 -5.75 22.76
C LYS A 108 -3.84 -6.13 23.41
N LEU A 109 -4.77 -6.68 22.64
CA LEU A 109 -6.12 -6.99 23.12
C LEU A 109 -6.19 -8.36 23.81
N PHE A 110 -5.52 -9.37 23.25
CA PHE A 110 -5.65 -10.76 23.69
C PHE A 110 -4.52 -11.27 24.58
N LEU A 111 -3.33 -10.64 24.56
CA LEU A 111 -2.18 -11.13 25.33
C LEU A 111 -2.04 -10.38 26.67
N PRO A 112 -1.87 -11.10 27.80
CA PRO A 112 -1.51 -10.51 29.08
C PRO A 112 -0.22 -9.69 28.97
N ILE A 113 -0.12 -8.64 29.78
CA ILE A 113 1.03 -7.71 29.79
C ILE A 113 2.35 -8.45 29.97
N SER A 114 2.38 -9.43 30.89
CA SER A 114 3.58 -10.25 31.16
C SER A 114 4.09 -10.99 29.93
N VAL A 115 3.18 -11.66 29.20
CA VAL A 115 3.54 -12.40 27.97
C VAL A 115 4.04 -11.43 26.89
N ARG A 116 3.41 -10.29 26.77
CA ARG A 116 3.78 -9.24 25.81
C ARG A 116 5.17 -8.68 26.09
N ASN A 117 5.50 -8.47 27.38
CA ASN A 117 6.83 -8.00 27.79
C ASN A 117 7.91 -9.03 27.45
N VAL A 118 7.66 -10.31 27.71
CA VAL A 118 8.59 -11.41 27.34
C VAL A 118 8.80 -11.45 25.82
N VAL A 119 7.74 -11.40 25.03
CA VAL A 119 7.84 -11.38 23.56
C VAL A 119 8.63 -10.15 23.07
N THR A 120 8.40 -9.00 23.68
CA THR A 120 9.13 -7.75 23.36
C THR A 120 10.61 -7.90 23.67
N THR A 121 10.97 -8.46 24.83
CA THR A 121 12.35 -8.70 25.23
C THR A 121 13.05 -9.69 24.27
N VAL A 122 12.40 -10.80 23.94
CA VAL A 122 12.98 -11.77 22.99
C VAL A 122 13.21 -11.15 21.61
N LYS A 123 12.24 -10.36 21.09
CA LYS A 123 12.40 -9.66 19.82
C LYS A 123 13.52 -8.62 19.84
N SER A 124 13.75 -7.96 20.97
CA SER A 124 14.78 -6.92 21.10
C SER A 124 16.20 -7.46 20.93
N VAL A 125 16.44 -8.71 21.28
CA VAL A 125 17.77 -9.34 21.15
C VAL A 125 18.32 -9.23 19.74
N LYS A 126 17.46 -9.41 18.72
CA LYS A 126 17.85 -9.27 17.32
C LYS A 126 18.35 -7.84 16.99
N TYR A 127 17.63 -6.84 17.46
CA TYR A 127 17.97 -5.43 17.18
C TYR A 127 19.19 -4.98 17.97
N ILE A 128 19.27 -5.33 19.25
CA ILE A 128 20.43 -5.06 20.09
C ILE A 128 21.68 -5.74 19.52
N GLY A 129 21.57 -7.01 19.13
CA GLY A 129 22.65 -7.74 18.48
C GLY A 129 23.14 -7.11 17.18
N SER A 130 22.23 -6.58 16.36
CA SER A 130 22.57 -5.85 15.14
C SER A 130 23.34 -4.56 15.44
N GLY A 131 22.87 -3.77 16.42
CA GLY A 131 23.54 -2.55 16.85
C GLY A 131 24.95 -2.80 17.41
N VAL A 132 25.10 -3.80 18.29
CA VAL A 132 26.40 -4.20 18.84
C VAL A 132 27.35 -4.65 17.74
N LYS A 133 26.88 -5.46 16.78
CA LYS A 133 27.68 -5.91 15.64
C LYS A 133 28.17 -4.74 14.77
N THR A 134 27.34 -3.71 14.57
CA THR A 134 27.71 -2.52 13.82
C THR A 134 28.72 -1.67 14.58
N LEU A 135 28.53 -1.52 15.89
CA LEU A 135 29.45 -0.80 16.76
C LEU A 135 30.87 -1.47 16.82
N LEU A 136 30.90 -2.80 16.89
CA LEU A 136 32.17 -3.57 16.87
C LEU A 136 32.93 -3.42 15.55
N LYS A 137 32.26 -3.04 14.47
CA LYS A 137 32.90 -2.69 13.18
C LYS A 137 33.42 -1.24 13.15
N GLY A 138 33.32 -0.51 14.25
CA GLY A 138 33.75 0.90 14.34
C GLY A 138 32.81 1.86 13.59
N LYS A 139 31.57 1.43 13.27
CA LYS A 139 30.63 2.25 12.53
C LYS A 139 29.48 2.72 13.43
N MET A 140 29.18 4.01 13.36
CA MET A 140 28.00 4.61 14.00
C MET A 140 26.90 4.79 12.94
N GLU A 141 26.07 3.77 12.78
CA GLU A 141 24.98 3.72 11.83
C GLU A 141 23.63 3.59 12.56
N VAL A 142 22.51 3.72 11.83
CA VAL A 142 21.14 3.62 12.35
C VAL A 142 20.90 2.42 13.29
N PRO A 143 21.42 1.20 13.01
CA PRO A 143 21.25 0.05 13.92
C PRO A 143 21.78 0.28 15.34
N VAL A 144 22.77 1.15 15.53
CA VAL A 144 23.31 1.49 16.86
C VAL A 144 22.32 2.38 17.63
N LEU A 145 21.71 3.36 16.95
CA LEU A 145 20.68 4.22 17.54
C LEU A 145 19.44 3.41 17.93
N ASP A 146 19.01 2.51 17.06
CA ASP A 146 17.87 1.64 17.31
C ASP A 146 18.12 0.72 18.50
N ALA A 147 19.30 0.09 18.57
CA ALA A 147 19.70 -0.77 19.67
C ALA A 147 19.75 0.00 21.00
N THR A 148 20.25 1.22 21.01
CA THR A 148 20.30 2.07 22.22
C THR A 148 18.90 2.48 22.66
N ALA A 149 18.04 2.92 21.76
CA ALA A 149 16.66 3.31 22.06
C ALA A 149 15.86 2.12 22.64
N ILE A 150 15.96 0.95 22.01
CA ILE A 150 15.30 -0.27 22.47
C ILE A 150 15.89 -0.73 23.81
N GLY A 151 17.20 -0.76 23.95
CA GLY A 151 17.89 -1.19 25.15
C GLY A 151 17.54 -0.32 26.37
N VAL A 152 17.62 0.99 26.23
CA VAL A 152 17.25 1.95 27.30
C VAL A 152 15.78 1.82 27.68
N SER A 153 14.89 1.65 26.71
CA SER A 153 13.46 1.45 26.99
C SER A 153 13.20 0.19 27.83
N ILE A 154 13.89 -0.92 27.50
CA ILE A 154 13.76 -2.17 28.26
C ILE A 154 14.34 -2.02 29.67
N LEU A 155 15.50 -1.38 29.83
CA LEU A 155 16.10 -1.12 31.16
C LEU A 155 15.20 -0.27 32.05
N ARG A 156 14.39 0.61 31.45
CA ARG A 156 13.38 1.43 32.15
C ARG A 156 12.07 0.71 32.37
N ASN A 157 11.95 -0.58 32.02
CA ASN A 157 10.70 -1.36 32.01
C ASN A 157 9.61 -0.76 31.10
N ASP A 158 9.97 0.09 30.15
CA ASP A 158 9.04 0.65 29.17
C ASP A 158 8.99 -0.22 27.90
N PHE A 159 8.37 -1.38 28.04
CA PHE A 159 8.18 -2.34 26.96
C PHE A 159 7.26 -1.82 25.86
N ASN A 160 6.39 -0.83 26.16
CA ASN A 160 5.52 -0.23 25.16
C ASN A 160 6.31 0.61 24.16
N THR A 161 7.24 1.44 24.66
CA THR A 161 8.14 2.24 23.83
C THR A 161 9.08 1.33 23.03
N ALA A 162 9.73 0.34 23.69
CA ALA A 162 10.57 -0.63 22.99
C ALA A 162 9.81 -1.34 21.85
N GLY A 163 8.59 -1.81 22.14
CA GLY A 163 7.73 -2.45 21.13
C GLY A 163 7.28 -1.49 20.02
N SER A 164 7.14 -0.19 20.30
CA SER A 164 6.78 0.82 19.30
C SER A 164 7.94 1.11 18.36
N VAL A 165 9.15 1.27 18.89
CA VAL A 165 10.35 1.43 18.08
C VAL A 165 10.55 0.22 17.16
N MET A 166 10.51 -1.01 17.70
CA MET A 166 10.64 -2.24 16.90
C MET A 166 9.53 -2.43 15.85
N PHE A 167 8.38 -1.80 16.03
CA PHE A 167 7.30 -1.85 15.04
C PHE A 167 7.55 -0.91 13.86
N LEU A 168 8.18 0.24 14.10
CA LEU A 168 8.50 1.23 13.08
C LEU A 168 9.68 0.82 12.20
N LEU A 169 10.56 -0.04 12.74
CA LEU A 169 11.69 -0.63 12.03
C LEU A 169 11.28 -1.84 11.17
#